data_d02cdbfa8029ec58c4fdf5fb9b5c9d38
#
_entry.id   d02cdbfa8029ec58c4fdf5fb9b5c9d38
#
_cell.length_a   1.000
_cell.length_b   1.000
_cell.length_c   1.000
_cell.angle_alpha   90.00
_cell.angle_beta   90.00
_cell.angle_gamma   90.00
#
_symmetry.space_group_name_H-M   'P 1'
#
loop_
_entity.id
_entity.type
_entity.pdbx_description
1 polymer ?
#
loop_
_entity_poly.entity_id
_entity_poly.type
_entity_poly.pdbx_seq_one_letter_code
_entity_poly.pdbx_strand_id
1 'polypeptide(L)'
;MKVIILLLSSLISLSADQIQGRLKIALLRVSFPEGDYPGFTGSGNFLFDANDLCSNKTIDPGPHDKNFFQSQLVAVNNYFENVSYGAFGIDTAYSTIFPKNSQDSYLIDQRMNYYNELGKENDHEKRITELLKDAVVAAYARDSIDLGSFDLVAVIHPGLGQDFDLPFLDPTPEDIPSTYVDENMVNMYFKDEIRSGNSIINKGIILPESQNIAIMDEALASAINSPCDLQFSVTGTWALMIGFAIGLPPLWELDSGASGVGIFALMDQGSNNLRGIVPSRPNPWTRIYAGWEKPTVIEQSQNDIFLASNTKDQIIQLNINSSEYFLIENRSNWFRDNVGIDSSRFAYYQQKNIYPDVLEILIDSVGMKQDKNGVFTSIPNYDIGMPSSGLLIWHIDENIIKNKISSFNINEDRAMRGIDLEEADGAQDIGYISNLLTDPSSGYFGDMWFLENEEYFRSNNINSMSFTAFTYPNSNSNSNSSSNIEVLDISSTNDTARFSVNFLNEIYRLKDLNKNIVLQYGVDKDGNLVFIGTGDSL
;
A
#
# COMPACT_ATOMS: atom_id res chain seq x y z
N MET A 1 42.89 26.37 -29.97
CA MET A 1 42.71 25.06 -29.32
C MET A 1 41.53 25.21 -28.35
N LYS A 2 40.33 24.84 -28.79
CA LYS A 2 39.13 24.85 -27.94
C LYS A 2 39.00 23.48 -27.29
N VAL A 3 39.11 23.45 -25.99
CA VAL A 3 38.86 22.24 -25.17
C VAL A 3 37.36 22.13 -25.02
N ILE A 4 36.77 21.10 -25.65
CA ILE A 4 35.38 20.70 -25.44
C ILE A 4 35.40 19.81 -24.19
N ILE A 5 34.88 20.30 -23.09
CA ILE A 5 34.60 19.51 -21.89
C ILE A 5 33.26 18.82 -22.14
N LEU A 6 33.30 17.53 -22.48
CA LEU A 6 32.14 16.66 -22.42
C LEU A 6 31.84 16.39 -20.93
N LEU A 7 30.83 17.08 -20.41
CA LEU A 7 30.19 16.69 -19.16
C LEU A 7 29.35 15.41 -19.45
N LEU A 8 29.96 14.26 -19.16
CA LEU A 8 29.18 13.04 -18.93
C LEU A 8 28.38 13.25 -17.65
N SER A 9 27.12 13.60 -17.76
CA SER A 9 26.17 13.45 -16.68
C SER A 9 25.95 11.96 -16.46
N SER A 10 26.67 11.39 -15.49
CA SER A 10 26.32 10.06 -14.98
C SER A 10 24.94 10.18 -14.33
N LEU A 11 23.92 9.70 -15.01
CA LEU A 11 22.65 9.34 -14.41
C LEU A 11 22.96 8.29 -13.33
N ILE A 12 23.09 8.73 -12.09
CA ILE A 12 23.02 7.83 -10.94
C ILE A 12 21.55 7.45 -10.84
N SER A 13 21.17 6.36 -11.50
CA SER A 13 19.92 5.71 -11.17
C SER A 13 20.02 5.29 -9.71
N LEU A 14 19.11 5.78 -8.86
CA LEU A 14 18.83 5.17 -7.58
C LEU A 14 18.25 3.77 -7.90
N SER A 15 19.12 2.77 -8.07
CA SER A 15 18.70 1.40 -7.99
C SER A 15 18.87 1.01 -6.53
N ALA A 16 17.77 0.61 -5.86
CA ALA A 16 17.92 -0.27 -4.72
C ALA A 16 18.79 -1.46 -5.18
N ASP A 17 19.65 -1.97 -4.32
CA ASP A 17 20.17 -3.34 -4.52
C ASP A 17 18.94 -4.20 -4.77
N GLN A 18 18.87 -4.85 -5.95
CA GLN A 18 17.64 -5.51 -6.42
C GLN A 18 17.05 -6.37 -5.31
N ILE A 19 15.82 -6.06 -4.89
CA ILE A 19 15.10 -6.80 -3.83
C ILE A 19 14.66 -8.15 -4.42
N GLN A 20 15.54 -9.13 -4.32
CA GLN A 20 15.36 -10.46 -4.91
C GLN A 20 15.69 -11.56 -3.92
N GLY A 21 15.17 -12.75 -4.19
CA GLY A 21 15.46 -13.94 -3.39
C GLY A 21 14.39 -14.29 -2.36
N ARG A 22 14.80 -14.98 -1.30
CA ARG A 22 13.90 -15.50 -0.28
C ARG A 22 14.32 -15.04 1.10
N LEU A 23 13.41 -14.32 1.79
CA LEU A 23 13.63 -13.79 3.13
C LEU A 23 13.36 -14.88 4.19
N LYS A 24 14.32 -15.12 5.08
CA LYS A 24 14.14 -16.00 6.23
C LYS A 24 13.78 -15.19 7.45
N ILE A 25 12.64 -15.49 8.06
CA ILE A 25 12.09 -14.73 9.17
C ILE A 25 12.07 -15.61 10.43
N ALA A 26 12.60 -15.07 11.53
CA ALA A 26 12.35 -15.61 12.87
C ALA A 26 11.15 -14.88 13.49
N LEU A 27 10.05 -15.59 13.76
CA LEU A 27 8.88 -15.03 14.42
C LEU A 27 8.91 -15.39 15.90
N LEU A 28 8.99 -14.39 16.76
CA LEU A 28 9.00 -14.53 18.22
C LEU A 28 7.62 -14.17 18.76
N ARG A 29 6.88 -15.15 19.25
CA ARG A 29 5.61 -14.91 19.94
C ARG A 29 5.90 -14.54 21.39
N VAL A 30 5.47 -13.35 21.79
CA VAL A 30 5.64 -12.88 23.17
C VAL A 30 4.30 -12.86 23.90
N SER A 31 4.33 -12.96 25.22
CA SER A 31 3.19 -12.72 26.11
C SER A 31 3.60 -11.80 27.24
N PHE A 32 2.62 -11.23 27.91
CA PHE A 32 2.81 -10.26 28.98
C PHE A 32 2.18 -10.78 30.27
N PRO A 33 2.56 -10.24 31.46
CA PRO A 33 1.90 -10.57 32.70
C PRO A 33 0.39 -10.36 32.60
N GLU A 34 -0.37 -11.39 32.97
CA GLU A 34 -1.84 -11.32 32.96
C GLU A 34 -2.34 -10.17 33.83
N GLY A 35 -3.35 -9.48 33.33
CA GLY A 35 -4.03 -8.44 34.08
C GLY A 35 -5.19 -7.89 33.30
N ASP A 36 -6.25 -7.54 34.04
CA ASP A 36 -7.38 -6.81 33.51
C ASP A 36 -7.06 -5.30 33.58
N TYR A 37 -6.35 -4.82 32.58
CA TYR A 37 -5.97 -3.41 32.47
C TYR A 37 -6.82 -2.75 31.39
N PRO A 38 -7.54 -1.66 31.72
CA PRO A 38 -8.20 -0.88 30.69
C PRO A 38 -7.15 -0.23 29.78
N GLY A 39 -7.45 -0.13 28.50
CA GLY A 39 -6.63 0.60 27.53
C GLY A 39 -5.91 -0.24 26.50
N PHE A 40 -5.87 -1.58 26.63
CA PHE A 40 -5.39 -2.47 25.57
C PHE A 40 -6.25 -3.74 25.44
N THR A 41 -6.18 -4.36 24.26
CA THR A 41 -6.98 -5.52 23.91
C THR A 41 -6.46 -6.80 24.54
N GLY A 42 -7.36 -7.61 25.09
CA GLY A 42 -7.06 -8.94 25.62
C GLY A 42 -6.41 -8.92 27.00
N SER A 43 -5.79 -10.05 27.38
CA SER A 43 -5.25 -10.31 28.73
C SER A 43 -3.72 -10.34 28.80
N GLY A 44 -3.04 -10.04 27.70
CA GLY A 44 -1.59 -10.23 27.55
C GLY A 44 -1.20 -11.61 27.04
N ASN A 45 -2.18 -12.48 26.75
CA ASN A 45 -1.99 -13.82 26.16
C ASN A 45 -2.70 -13.94 24.82
N PHE A 46 -2.21 -14.86 23.96
CA PHE A 46 -2.83 -15.16 22.66
C PHE A 46 -4.20 -15.83 22.81
N LEU A 47 -5.07 -15.61 21.84
CA LEU A 47 -6.36 -16.28 21.69
C LEU A 47 -6.15 -17.73 21.23
N PHE A 48 -6.19 -18.68 22.16
CA PHE A 48 -6.03 -20.09 21.84
C PHE A 48 -7.35 -20.86 21.70
N ASP A 49 -8.46 -20.22 22.00
CA ASP A 49 -9.78 -20.79 21.78
C ASP A 49 -10.30 -20.46 20.37
N ALA A 50 -11.05 -21.41 19.80
CA ALA A 50 -11.73 -21.17 18.53
C ALA A 50 -12.84 -20.13 18.76
N ASN A 51 -12.86 -19.10 17.93
CA ASN A 51 -13.94 -18.13 17.91
C ASN A 51 -14.65 -18.17 16.54
N ASP A 52 -15.95 -18.43 16.56
CA ASP A 52 -16.78 -18.58 15.37
C ASP A 52 -17.94 -17.56 15.37
N LEU A 53 -17.66 -16.34 15.85
CA LEU A 53 -18.66 -15.27 15.97
C LEU A 53 -19.39 -14.99 14.66
N CYS A 54 -18.68 -15.06 13.54
CA CYS A 54 -19.20 -14.78 12.20
C CYS A 54 -19.40 -16.05 11.36
N SER A 55 -19.48 -17.20 12.00
CA SER A 55 -19.62 -18.52 11.36
C SER A 55 -18.42 -18.81 10.43
N ASN A 56 -18.65 -19.54 9.36
CA ASN A 56 -17.61 -19.87 8.37
C ASN A 56 -17.09 -18.67 7.56
N LYS A 57 -17.49 -17.46 7.92
CA LYS A 57 -17.03 -16.17 7.34
C LYS A 57 -16.18 -15.37 8.31
N THR A 58 -15.70 -15.98 9.40
CA THR A 58 -14.79 -15.31 10.31
C THR A 58 -13.42 -15.15 9.65
N ILE A 59 -12.91 -13.91 9.62
CA ILE A 59 -11.57 -13.60 9.15
C ILE A 59 -10.60 -13.92 10.27
N ASP A 60 -9.51 -14.61 9.95
CA ASP A 60 -8.46 -14.95 10.90
C ASP A 60 -9.02 -15.48 12.23
N PRO A 61 -9.81 -16.57 12.24
CA PRO A 61 -10.39 -17.10 13.47
C PRO A 61 -9.33 -17.71 14.38
N GLY A 62 -9.61 -17.76 15.69
CA GLY A 62 -8.78 -18.55 16.62
C GLY A 62 -8.84 -20.06 16.32
N PRO A 63 -7.90 -20.86 16.83
CA PRO A 63 -6.81 -20.48 17.73
C PRO A 63 -5.63 -19.81 17.00
N HIS A 64 -5.09 -18.75 17.58
CA HIS A 64 -3.91 -18.08 17.06
C HIS A 64 -2.64 -18.76 17.59
N ASP A 65 -2.48 -20.00 17.21
CA ASP A 65 -1.32 -20.82 17.56
C ASP A 65 -0.20 -20.73 16.51
N LYS A 66 0.84 -21.53 16.68
CA LYS A 66 1.95 -21.60 15.72
C LYS A 66 1.49 -21.87 14.28
N ASN A 67 0.45 -22.68 14.09
CA ASN A 67 0.00 -23.05 12.75
C ASN A 67 -0.73 -21.89 12.06
N PHE A 68 -1.48 -21.08 12.83
CA PHE A 68 -2.08 -19.86 12.32
C PHE A 68 -1.00 -18.91 11.77
N PHE A 69 0.04 -18.62 12.54
CA PHE A 69 1.13 -17.75 12.06
C PHE A 69 1.94 -18.37 10.91
N GLN A 70 2.01 -19.70 10.84
CA GLN A 70 2.59 -20.36 9.66
C GLN A 70 1.74 -20.12 8.40
N SER A 71 0.42 -20.10 8.54
CA SER A 71 -0.49 -19.78 7.44
C SER A 71 -0.39 -18.32 7.01
N GLN A 72 -0.22 -17.39 7.96
CA GLN A 72 0.05 -15.97 7.64
C GLN A 72 1.35 -15.80 6.84
N LEU A 73 2.44 -16.50 7.22
CA LEU A 73 3.68 -16.52 6.43
C LEU A 73 3.45 -17.01 5.00
N VAL A 74 2.63 -18.05 4.82
CA VAL A 74 2.29 -18.57 3.48
C VAL A 74 1.48 -17.54 2.69
N ALA A 75 0.48 -16.90 3.33
CA ALA A 75 -0.34 -15.88 2.67
C ALA A 75 0.52 -14.71 2.16
N VAL A 76 1.40 -14.20 3.02
CA VAL A 76 2.28 -13.07 2.66
C VAL A 76 3.37 -13.49 1.68
N ASN A 77 3.89 -14.72 1.74
CA ASN A 77 4.78 -15.24 0.70
C ASN A 77 4.08 -15.23 -0.67
N ASN A 78 2.85 -15.74 -0.73
CA ASN A 78 2.09 -15.80 -1.99
C ASN A 78 1.78 -14.41 -2.53
N TYR A 79 1.54 -13.43 -1.64
CA TYR A 79 1.42 -12.03 -2.02
C TYR A 79 2.69 -11.54 -2.71
N PHE A 80 3.85 -11.63 -2.03
CA PHE A 80 5.11 -11.11 -2.60
C PHE A 80 5.54 -11.86 -3.85
N GLU A 81 5.36 -13.17 -3.92
CA GLU A 81 5.63 -13.94 -5.15
C GLU A 81 4.79 -13.46 -6.33
N ASN A 82 3.51 -13.13 -6.08
CA ASN A 82 2.63 -12.63 -7.13
C ASN A 82 3.05 -11.23 -7.60
N VAL A 83 3.16 -10.27 -6.67
CA VAL A 83 3.39 -8.85 -7.02
C VAL A 83 4.81 -8.57 -7.52
N SER A 84 5.76 -9.44 -7.21
CA SER A 84 7.15 -9.39 -7.70
C SER A 84 7.39 -10.27 -8.92
N TYR A 85 6.37 -10.97 -9.42
CA TYR A 85 6.51 -11.97 -10.48
C TYR A 85 7.56 -13.05 -10.17
N GLY A 86 7.62 -13.49 -8.92
CA GLY A 86 8.54 -14.50 -8.42
C GLY A 86 9.96 -14.02 -8.12
N ALA A 87 10.25 -12.72 -8.28
CA ALA A 87 11.57 -12.18 -7.98
C ALA A 87 11.89 -12.20 -6.49
N PHE A 88 10.87 -11.96 -5.64
CA PHE A 88 11.00 -11.94 -4.19
C PHE A 88 9.92 -12.82 -3.53
N GLY A 89 10.21 -13.33 -2.34
CA GLY A 89 9.26 -14.06 -1.50
C GLY A 89 9.84 -14.37 -0.14
N ILE A 90 9.09 -15.11 0.67
CA ILE A 90 9.51 -15.58 1.99
C ILE A 90 9.91 -17.04 1.90
N ASP A 91 11.02 -17.41 2.50
CA ASP A 91 11.41 -18.80 2.65
C ASP A 91 10.61 -19.47 3.77
N THR A 92 9.40 -19.92 3.45
CA THR A 92 8.49 -20.53 4.43
C THR A 92 8.99 -21.85 5.01
N ALA A 93 9.98 -22.50 4.37
CA ALA A 93 10.58 -23.74 4.86
C ALA A 93 11.66 -23.48 5.94
N TYR A 94 12.39 -22.37 5.81
CA TYR A 94 13.44 -22.00 6.77
C TYR A 94 13.02 -20.91 7.75
N SER A 95 11.98 -20.12 7.45
CA SER A 95 11.36 -19.24 8.43
C SER A 95 10.78 -20.04 9.58
N THR A 96 10.97 -19.58 10.80
CA THR A 96 10.63 -20.38 11.98
C THR A 96 9.86 -19.55 13.00
N ILE A 97 8.78 -20.13 13.52
CA ILE A 97 7.97 -19.54 14.58
C ILE A 97 8.41 -20.12 15.93
N PHE A 98 8.79 -19.24 16.81
CA PHE A 98 9.23 -19.55 18.16
C PHE A 98 8.23 -19.02 19.21
N PRO A 99 8.10 -19.70 20.36
CA PRO A 99 8.62 -21.04 20.68
C PRO A 99 8.10 -22.12 19.73
N LYS A 100 8.81 -23.28 19.68
CA LYS A 100 8.43 -24.38 18.76
C LYS A 100 7.12 -25.08 19.16
N ASN A 101 6.72 -25.00 20.41
CA ASN A 101 5.44 -25.55 20.88
C ASN A 101 4.27 -24.74 20.32
N SER A 102 3.13 -25.37 20.07
CA SER A 102 2.00 -24.76 19.36
C SER A 102 1.40 -23.57 20.12
N GLN A 103 1.02 -23.77 21.37
CA GLN A 103 0.37 -22.77 22.22
C GLN A 103 1.34 -22.26 23.30
N ASP A 104 2.45 -21.66 22.87
CA ASP A 104 3.49 -21.20 23.78
C ASP A 104 4.03 -19.85 23.30
N SER A 105 4.55 -19.05 24.23
CA SER A 105 5.10 -17.70 23.97
C SER A 105 6.24 -17.41 24.95
N TYR A 106 7.02 -16.38 24.69
CA TYR A 106 8.03 -15.86 25.61
C TYR A 106 7.41 -14.81 26.50
N LEU A 107 7.35 -15.08 27.81
CA LEU A 107 6.85 -14.10 28.76
C LEU A 107 7.83 -12.94 28.89
N ILE A 108 7.34 -11.73 28.67
CA ILE A 108 8.04 -10.47 28.85
C ILE A 108 7.71 -9.93 30.25
N ASP A 109 8.69 -9.33 30.94
CA ASP A 109 8.52 -8.89 32.33
C ASP A 109 7.61 -7.64 32.44
N GLN A 110 7.63 -6.77 31.42
CA GLN A 110 6.80 -5.57 31.39
C GLN A 110 5.35 -5.90 30.99
N ARG A 111 4.41 -5.05 31.40
CA ARG A 111 3.02 -5.10 30.94
C ARG A 111 2.91 -4.67 29.48
N MET A 112 1.90 -5.15 28.78
CA MET A 112 1.68 -4.83 27.38
C MET A 112 1.60 -3.31 27.13
N ASN A 113 0.79 -2.60 27.89
CA ASN A 113 0.61 -1.16 27.74
C ASN A 113 1.85 -0.31 28.09
N TYR A 114 2.89 -0.89 28.73
CA TYR A 114 4.15 -0.18 28.92
C TYR A 114 4.78 0.25 27.58
N TYR A 115 4.59 -0.54 26.53
CA TYR A 115 5.21 -0.30 25.23
C TYR A 115 4.47 0.78 24.40
N ASN A 116 3.20 1.09 24.74
CA ASN A 116 2.42 2.18 24.14
C ASN A 116 1.55 2.91 25.18
N GLU A 117 2.13 3.35 26.28
CA GLU A 117 1.44 3.99 27.40
C GLU A 117 1.01 5.42 27.02
N LEU A 118 -0.28 5.74 27.23
CA LEU A 118 -0.82 7.08 27.07
C LEU A 118 -0.08 8.10 27.93
N GLY A 119 0.20 9.27 27.33
CA GLY A 119 0.93 10.35 27.99
C GLY A 119 2.45 10.12 28.02
N LYS A 120 2.96 9.14 27.27
CA LYS A 120 4.37 8.82 27.12
C LYS A 120 4.84 8.82 25.65
N GLU A 121 4.20 9.61 24.83
CA GLU A 121 4.46 9.67 23.37
C GLU A 121 5.94 9.97 23.06
N ASN A 122 6.62 10.75 23.89
CA ASN A 122 8.04 11.04 23.73
C ASN A 122 8.97 9.81 23.96
N ASP A 123 8.49 8.79 24.67
CA ASP A 123 9.22 7.55 24.93
C ASP A 123 8.80 6.41 24.01
N HIS A 124 7.79 6.63 23.18
CA HIS A 124 7.13 5.59 22.39
C HIS A 124 8.13 4.81 21.52
N GLU A 125 8.87 5.51 20.69
CA GLU A 125 9.86 4.91 19.78
C GLU A 125 10.91 4.06 20.52
N LYS A 126 11.40 4.57 21.67
CA LYS A 126 12.32 3.83 22.54
C LYS A 126 11.67 2.57 23.09
N ARG A 127 10.42 2.64 23.57
CA ARG A 127 9.72 1.51 24.19
C ARG A 127 9.37 0.43 23.17
N ILE A 128 8.98 0.82 21.95
CA ILE A 128 8.78 -0.15 20.86
C ILE A 128 10.10 -0.84 20.48
N THR A 129 11.21 -0.10 20.44
CA THR A 129 12.55 -0.69 20.24
C THR A 129 12.94 -1.61 21.40
N GLU A 130 12.54 -1.27 22.63
CA GLU A 130 12.76 -2.09 23.81
C GLU A 130 11.97 -3.42 23.74
N LEU A 131 10.76 -3.43 23.18
CA LEU A 131 10.01 -4.67 22.96
C LEU A 131 10.76 -5.64 22.06
N LEU A 132 11.38 -5.17 20.99
CA LEU A 132 12.25 -6.01 20.16
C LEU A 132 13.41 -6.60 20.97
N LYS A 133 14.07 -5.79 21.80
CA LYS A 133 15.15 -6.22 22.69
C LYS A 133 14.67 -7.27 23.68
N ASP A 134 13.58 -7.01 24.38
CA ASP A 134 13.05 -7.90 25.41
C ASP A 134 12.63 -9.26 24.82
N ALA A 135 12.00 -9.26 23.63
CA ALA A 135 11.66 -10.48 22.92
C ALA A 135 12.90 -11.32 22.54
N VAL A 136 13.94 -10.67 21.99
CA VAL A 136 15.21 -11.33 21.63
C VAL A 136 15.90 -11.91 22.86
N VAL A 137 15.96 -11.15 23.96
CA VAL A 137 16.57 -11.57 25.22
C VAL A 137 15.82 -12.77 25.83
N ALA A 138 14.48 -12.70 25.88
CA ALA A 138 13.64 -13.79 26.41
C ALA A 138 13.79 -15.09 25.60
N ALA A 139 13.79 -14.97 24.26
CA ALA A 139 13.97 -16.09 23.36
C ALA A 139 15.35 -16.75 23.51
N TYR A 140 16.41 -15.94 23.61
CA TYR A 140 17.75 -16.47 23.82
C TYR A 140 17.92 -17.09 25.21
N ALA A 141 17.43 -16.44 26.26
CA ALA A 141 17.54 -16.93 27.64
C ALA A 141 16.86 -18.29 27.83
N ARG A 142 15.71 -18.52 27.18
CA ARG A 142 14.94 -19.77 27.33
C ARG A 142 15.40 -20.87 26.37
N ASP A 143 15.58 -20.57 25.10
CA ASP A 143 15.74 -21.58 24.04
C ASP A 143 17.12 -21.51 23.35
N SER A 144 17.98 -20.56 23.72
CA SER A 144 19.32 -20.33 23.14
C SER A 144 19.32 -20.26 21.61
N ILE A 145 18.32 -19.58 21.05
CA ILE A 145 18.13 -19.45 19.59
C ILE A 145 19.23 -18.57 19.01
N ASP A 146 19.87 -18.99 17.93
CA ASP A 146 20.73 -18.12 17.11
C ASP A 146 19.89 -17.39 16.05
N LEU A 147 19.46 -16.18 16.38
CA LEU A 147 18.68 -15.34 15.49
C LEU A 147 19.51 -14.75 14.33
N GLY A 148 20.83 -14.76 14.41
CA GLY A 148 21.71 -14.28 13.34
C GLY A 148 21.69 -15.15 12.07
N SER A 149 21.04 -16.32 12.12
CA SER A 149 20.81 -17.16 10.94
C SER A 149 19.59 -16.76 10.11
N PHE A 150 18.82 -15.78 10.57
CA PHE A 150 17.64 -15.24 9.91
C PHE A 150 17.94 -13.84 9.36
N ASP A 151 17.22 -13.46 8.32
CA ASP A 151 17.37 -12.15 7.66
C ASP A 151 16.54 -11.06 8.35
N LEU A 152 15.47 -11.46 9.06
CA LEU A 152 14.56 -10.58 9.78
C LEU A 152 14.04 -11.25 11.06
N VAL A 153 13.95 -10.47 12.14
CA VAL A 153 13.24 -10.85 13.36
C VAL A 153 11.87 -10.15 13.39
N ALA A 154 10.81 -10.93 13.56
CA ALA A 154 9.45 -10.42 13.77
C ALA A 154 9.00 -10.78 15.19
N VAL A 155 8.53 -9.80 15.95
CA VAL A 155 7.91 -9.99 17.26
C VAL A 155 6.40 -9.93 17.08
N ILE A 156 5.71 -10.96 17.56
CA ILE A 156 4.24 -11.00 17.53
C ILE A 156 3.75 -10.86 18.96
N HIS A 157 2.94 -9.86 19.21
CA HIS A 157 2.30 -9.61 20.51
C HIS A 157 0.82 -10.04 20.49
N PRO A 158 0.23 -10.39 21.64
CA PRO A 158 -1.20 -10.66 21.76
C PRO A 158 -2.06 -9.43 21.46
N GLY A 159 -3.32 -9.65 21.13
CA GLY A 159 -4.31 -8.60 20.94
C GLY A 159 -4.26 -7.94 19.58
N LEU A 160 -4.94 -6.81 19.49
CA LEU A 160 -4.99 -5.97 18.29
C LEU A 160 -3.73 -5.11 18.16
N GLY A 161 -3.49 -4.61 16.94
CA GLY A 161 -2.56 -3.52 16.69
C GLY A 161 -3.25 -2.17 16.75
N GLN A 162 -2.57 -1.14 17.28
CA GLN A 162 -3.01 0.26 17.22
C GLN A 162 -2.76 0.84 15.82
N ASP A 163 -3.22 0.14 14.77
CA ASP A 163 -3.00 0.49 13.37
C ASP A 163 -4.22 1.20 12.76
N PHE A 164 -5.36 1.19 13.47
CA PHE A 164 -6.58 1.88 13.09
C PHE A 164 -6.96 2.86 14.18
N ASP A 165 -6.78 4.14 13.91
CA ASP A 165 -7.26 5.18 14.80
C ASP A 165 -8.77 5.37 14.58
N LEU A 166 -9.56 5.06 15.61
CA LEU A 166 -10.97 5.41 15.69
C LEU A 166 -11.12 6.70 16.53
N PRO A 167 -10.96 7.90 15.95
CA PRO A 167 -10.93 9.15 16.70
C PRO A 167 -12.14 9.26 17.63
N PHE A 168 -11.90 9.46 18.92
CA PHE A 168 -12.90 9.58 19.99
C PHE A 168 -13.68 8.31 20.38
N LEU A 169 -13.43 7.17 19.72
CA LEU A 169 -14.18 5.93 19.94
C LEU A 169 -13.27 4.73 20.23
N ASP A 170 -11.97 4.91 20.27
CA ASP A 170 -11.02 3.82 20.53
C ASP A 170 -11.05 3.40 22.00
N PRO A 171 -11.52 2.19 22.32
CA PRO A 171 -11.57 1.71 23.69
C PRO A 171 -10.20 1.23 24.20
N THR A 172 -9.25 0.99 23.31
CA THR A 172 -7.95 0.35 23.60
C THR A 172 -6.75 1.12 23.02
N PRO A 173 -6.62 2.43 23.35
CA PRO A 173 -5.60 3.29 22.73
C PRO A 173 -4.15 2.97 23.16
N GLU A 174 -3.95 2.01 24.07
CA GLU A 174 -2.64 1.52 24.51
C GLU A 174 -2.28 0.18 23.86
N ASP A 175 -3.00 -0.28 22.83
CA ASP A 175 -2.58 -1.40 21.99
C ASP A 175 -1.26 -1.05 21.29
N ILE A 176 -0.41 -2.06 21.07
CA ILE A 176 0.92 -1.85 20.47
C ILE A 176 0.78 -1.73 18.95
N PRO A 177 1.22 -0.61 18.32
CA PRO A 177 1.12 -0.46 16.88
C PRO A 177 2.11 -1.35 16.13
N SER A 178 1.72 -1.77 14.93
CA SER A 178 2.63 -2.42 14.00
C SER A 178 3.77 -1.46 13.63
N THR A 179 5.00 -1.91 13.83
CA THR A 179 6.16 -1.02 13.68
C THR A 179 7.34 -1.73 13.02
N TYR A 180 7.95 -1.08 12.06
CA TYR A 180 9.28 -1.42 11.59
C TYR A 180 10.33 -0.72 12.46
N VAL A 181 11.01 -1.48 13.30
CA VAL A 181 12.14 -1.02 14.10
C VAL A 181 13.38 -1.06 13.21
N ASP A 182 13.82 0.08 12.75
CA ASP A 182 14.95 0.21 11.86
C ASP A 182 16.31 0.27 12.60
N GLU A 183 17.38 0.26 11.81
CA GLU A 183 18.73 0.31 12.36
C GLU A 183 19.04 1.64 13.08
N ASN A 184 18.39 2.75 12.67
CA ASN A 184 18.60 4.04 13.34
C ASN A 184 17.99 4.04 14.74
N MET A 185 16.78 3.51 14.89
CA MET A 185 16.12 3.34 16.19
C MET A 185 16.94 2.44 17.12
N VAL A 186 17.39 1.29 16.61
CA VAL A 186 18.24 0.37 17.41
C VAL A 186 19.54 1.04 17.84
N ASN A 187 20.23 1.73 16.93
CA ASN A 187 21.48 2.43 17.23
C ASN A 187 21.30 3.60 18.20
N MET A 188 20.16 4.30 18.13
CA MET A 188 19.85 5.43 18.98
C MET A 188 19.61 5.01 20.43
N TYR A 189 18.84 3.93 20.64
CA TYR A 189 18.36 3.56 21.98
C TYR A 189 19.10 2.38 22.61
N PHE A 190 19.55 1.40 21.82
CA PHE A 190 20.10 0.13 22.30
C PHE A 190 21.28 -0.36 21.46
N LYS A 191 22.16 0.53 21.06
CA LYS A 191 23.33 0.21 20.23
C LYS A 191 24.10 -0.99 20.78
N ASP A 192 24.25 -2.04 19.94
CA ASP A 192 24.95 -3.30 20.27
C ASP A 192 24.37 -4.09 21.45
N GLU A 193 23.22 -3.71 22.02
CA GLU A 193 22.62 -4.37 23.17
C GLU A 193 21.63 -5.48 22.79
N ILE A 194 21.00 -5.39 21.61
CA ILE A 194 20.04 -6.40 21.16
C ILE A 194 20.83 -7.59 20.60
N ARG A 195 21.00 -8.62 21.43
CA ARG A 195 21.86 -9.75 21.11
C ARG A 195 21.15 -11.10 21.28
N SER A 196 21.38 -11.97 20.30
CA SER A 196 21.06 -13.38 20.34
C SER A 196 22.39 -14.18 20.31
N GLY A 197 22.93 -14.48 21.45
CA GLY A 197 24.28 -15.05 21.56
C GLY A 197 25.36 -14.09 21.09
N ASN A 198 26.08 -14.47 20.04
CA ASN A 198 27.12 -13.64 19.43
C ASN A 198 26.56 -12.71 18.34
N SER A 199 25.35 -12.91 17.89
CA SER A 199 24.72 -12.16 16.81
C SER A 199 24.07 -10.88 17.34
N ILE A 200 24.27 -9.76 16.63
CA ILE A 200 23.61 -8.49 16.89
C ILE A 200 22.38 -8.41 16.00
N ILE A 201 21.25 -8.03 16.59
CA ILE A 201 20.00 -7.78 15.88
C ILE A 201 19.85 -6.25 15.77
N ASN A 202 19.91 -5.74 14.57
CA ASN A 202 19.91 -4.30 14.29
C ASN A 202 18.60 -3.78 13.68
N LYS A 203 17.64 -4.66 13.39
CA LYS A 203 16.31 -4.31 12.90
C LYS A 203 15.31 -5.43 13.18
N GLY A 204 14.04 -5.09 13.18
CA GLY A 204 12.95 -6.05 13.34
C GLY A 204 11.61 -5.45 13.00
N ILE A 205 10.56 -6.25 13.04
CA ILE A 205 9.18 -5.80 12.93
C ILE A 205 8.37 -6.23 14.15
N ILE A 206 7.47 -5.37 14.59
CA ILE A 206 6.49 -5.65 15.62
C ILE A 206 5.15 -5.83 14.93
N LEU A 207 4.44 -6.90 15.24
CA LEU A 207 3.19 -7.27 14.63
C LEU A 207 2.17 -7.70 15.70
N PRO A 208 0.88 -7.37 15.53
CA PRO A 208 -0.17 -7.87 16.41
C PRO A 208 -0.52 -9.33 16.07
N GLU A 209 -1.18 -9.95 17.02
CA GLU A 209 -1.83 -11.25 16.85
C GLU A 209 -2.90 -11.22 15.77
N SER A 210 -3.68 -10.15 15.73
CA SER A 210 -4.84 -10.00 14.86
C SER A 210 -5.14 -8.54 14.56
N GLN A 211 -5.91 -8.29 13.52
CA GLN A 211 -6.60 -7.03 13.24
C GLN A 211 -8.12 -7.21 13.25
N ASN A 212 -8.60 -8.37 13.67
CA ASN A 212 -10.03 -8.67 13.69
C ASN A 212 -10.68 -8.17 14.99
N ILE A 213 -11.17 -6.92 14.98
CA ILE A 213 -11.83 -6.28 16.11
C ILE A 213 -13.02 -7.12 16.60
N ALA A 214 -13.76 -7.75 15.70
CA ALA A 214 -14.96 -8.51 16.05
C ALA A 214 -14.70 -9.68 17.00
N ILE A 215 -13.53 -10.31 16.93
CA ILE A 215 -13.19 -11.45 17.79
C ILE A 215 -12.27 -11.08 18.96
N MET A 216 -11.61 -9.93 18.89
CA MET A 216 -10.62 -9.53 19.90
C MET A 216 -11.17 -8.54 20.92
N ASP A 217 -12.18 -7.75 20.57
CA ASP A 217 -12.83 -6.79 21.46
C ASP A 217 -14.33 -7.07 21.63
N GLU A 218 -14.65 -7.86 22.66
CA GLU A 218 -16.02 -8.26 22.99
C GLU A 218 -16.91 -7.06 23.38
N ALA A 219 -16.33 -6.02 24.00
CA ALA A 219 -17.06 -4.83 24.41
C ALA A 219 -17.49 -3.99 23.20
N LEU A 220 -16.58 -3.74 22.27
CA LEU A 220 -16.89 -3.02 21.04
C LEU A 220 -17.80 -3.83 20.13
N ALA A 221 -17.51 -5.13 19.94
CA ALA A 221 -18.33 -6.03 19.14
C ALA A 221 -19.78 -6.11 19.64
N SER A 222 -20.00 -6.15 20.95
CA SER A 222 -21.35 -6.19 21.53
C SER A 222 -22.10 -4.86 21.46
N ALA A 223 -21.40 -3.74 21.32
CA ALA A 223 -22.00 -2.41 21.18
C ALA A 223 -22.48 -2.11 19.75
N ILE A 224 -22.08 -2.93 18.76
CA ILE A 224 -22.37 -2.72 17.33
C ILE A 224 -23.36 -3.76 16.83
N ASN A 225 -24.35 -3.30 16.03
CA ASN A 225 -25.39 -4.18 15.49
C ASN A 225 -24.86 -5.23 14.47
N SER A 226 -23.71 -4.99 13.89
CA SER A 226 -23.09 -5.88 12.89
C SER A 226 -21.60 -6.03 13.19
N PRO A 227 -21.20 -6.73 14.25
CA PRO A 227 -19.79 -6.89 14.62
C PRO A 227 -18.96 -7.54 13.51
N CYS A 228 -19.56 -8.41 12.69
CA CYS A 228 -18.87 -9.03 11.57
C CYS A 228 -18.43 -8.04 10.47
N ASP A 229 -18.90 -6.80 10.49
CA ASP A 229 -18.40 -5.74 9.60
C ASP A 229 -17.06 -5.15 10.08
N LEU A 230 -16.67 -5.41 11.34
CA LEU A 230 -15.40 -4.98 11.96
C LEU A 230 -14.28 -6.02 11.84
N GLN A 231 -14.38 -6.93 10.91
CA GLN A 231 -13.37 -7.94 10.67
C GLN A 231 -12.31 -7.41 9.70
N PHE A 232 -11.05 -7.47 10.13
CA PHE A 232 -9.89 -7.19 9.30
C PHE A 232 -8.87 -8.33 9.42
N SER A 233 -8.21 -8.68 8.31
CA SER A 233 -7.10 -9.65 8.31
C SER A 233 -5.80 -8.96 8.65
N VAL A 234 -4.95 -9.64 9.40
CA VAL A 234 -3.60 -9.17 9.70
C VAL A 234 -2.63 -9.34 8.52
N THR A 235 -3.03 -10.06 7.47
CA THR A 235 -2.18 -10.36 6.30
C THR A 235 -1.66 -9.08 5.61
N GLY A 236 -2.52 -8.06 5.44
CA GLY A 236 -2.12 -6.80 4.83
C GLY A 236 -1.10 -6.03 5.66
N THR A 237 -1.29 -6.00 6.97
CA THR A 237 -0.34 -5.41 7.92
C THR A 237 1.02 -6.11 7.87
N TRP A 238 1.04 -7.45 7.81
CA TRP A 238 2.29 -8.20 7.64
C TRP A 238 2.98 -7.86 6.32
N ALA A 239 2.23 -7.78 5.22
CA ALA A 239 2.77 -7.39 3.91
C ALA A 239 3.40 -5.99 3.94
N LEU A 240 2.74 -5.02 4.59
CA LEU A 240 3.23 -3.67 4.77
C LEU A 240 4.54 -3.64 5.58
N MET A 241 4.56 -4.27 6.76
CA MET A 241 5.75 -4.26 7.63
C MET A 241 6.94 -5.00 7.01
N ILE A 242 6.70 -6.10 6.30
CA ILE A 242 7.75 -6.77 5.52
C ILE A 242 8.21 -5.89 4.36
N GLY A 243 7.30 -5.15 3.72
CA GLY A 243 7.63 -4.13 2.71
C GLY A 243 8.67 -3.13 3.23
N PHE A 244 8.47 -2.57 4.43
CA PHE A 244 9.47 -1.72 5.09
C PHE A 244 10.79 -2.43 5.34
N ALA A 245 10.73 -3.64 5.90
CA ALA A 245 11.92 -4.39 6.28
C ALA A 245 12.84 -4.72 5.10
N ILE A 246 12.26 -4.84 3.88
CA ILE A 246 13.00 -5.06 2.63
C ILE A 246 13.39 -3.75 1.90
N GLY A 247 12.99 -2.59 2.45
CA GLY A 247 13.39 -1.27 1.94
C GLY A 247 12.42 -0.58 1.00
N LEU A 248 11.15 -1.00 0.95
CA LEU A 248 10.12 -0.25 0.24
C LEU A 248 9.74 0.97 1.08
N PRO A 249 9.77 2.20 0.52
CA PRO A 249 9.47 3.40 1.28
C PRO A 249 7.97 3.58 1.51
N PRO A 250 7.56 4.21 2.65
CA PRO A 250 6.18 4.64 2.86
C PRO A 250 5.77 5.72 1.85
N LEU A 251 4.49 5.77 1.55
CA LEU A 251 3.89 6.72 0.63
C LEU A 251 2.84 7.62 1.28
N TRP A 252 2.68 7.56 2.59
CA TRP A 252 1.84 8.47 3.39
C TRP A 252 2.68 9.51 4.11
N GLU A 253 2.03 10.54 4.63
CA GLU A 253 2.63 11.55 5.50
C GLU A 253 2.85 10.95 6.90
N LEU A 254 4.12 10.75 7.30
CA LEU A 254 4.44 10.05 8.55
C LEU A 254 3.98 10.81 9.81
N ASP A 255 4.00 12.14 9.78
CA ASP A 255 3.66 12.96 10.95
C ASP A 255 2.16 12.95 11.27
N SER A 256 1.30 12.91 10.25
CA SER A 256 -0.16 12.97 10.44
C SER A 256 -0.87 11.64 10.17
N GLY A 257 -0.20 10.68 9.55
CA GLY A 257 -0.81 9.43 9.06
C GLY A 257 -1.69 9.63 7.82
N ALA A 258 -1.73 10.84 7.25
CA ALA A 258 -2.55 11.11 6.08
C ALA A 258 -2.04 10.36 4.85
N SER A 259 -2.95 9.78 4.11
CA SER A 259 -2.66 9.01 2.89
C SER A 259 -1.95 9.88 1.84
N GLY A 260 -1.06 9.28 1.08
CA GLY A 260 -0.39 9.93 -0.06
C GLY A 260 -0.91 9.41 -1.39
N VAL A 261 -1.18 8.12 -1.50
CA VAL A 261 -1.62 7.45 -2.73
C VAL A 261 -2.79 6.49 -2.50
N GLY A 262 -3.34 6.46 -1.30
CA GLY A 262 -4.55 5.73 -0.98
C GLY A 262 -4.43 4.21 -1.07
N ILE A 263 -5.57 3.62 -1.37
CA ILE A 263 -5.73 2.16 -1.54
C ILE A 263 -5.01 1.62 -2.78
N PHE A 264 -4.46 2.48 -3.63
CA PHE A 264 -3.85 2.10 -4.90
C PHE A 264 -2.45 1.49 -4.75
N ALA A 265 -1.83 1.56 -3.57
CA ALA A 265 -0.51 0.98 -3.32
C ALA A 265 -0.36 0.35 -1.93
N LEU A 266 0.39 -0.79 -1.84
CA LEU A 266 0.69 -1.48 -0.57
C LEU A 266 1.28 -0.55 0.49
N MET A 267 2.23 0.30 0.08
CA MET A 267 3.00 1.12 1.01
C MET A 267 2.22 2.35 1.50
N ASP A 268 0.89 2.30 1.43
CA ASP A 268 -0.09 3.22 1.98
C ASP A 268 -1.35 2.43 2.38
N GLN A 269 -2.54 2.97 2.29
CA GLN A 269 -3.81 2.35 2.67
C GLN A 269 -4.14 1.07 1.88
N GLY A 270 -3.42 0.80 0.79
CA GLY A 270 -3.55 -0.44 0.04
C GLY A 270 -3.28 -1.72 0.84
N SER A 271 -2.57 -1.64 1.97
CA SER A 271 -2.43 -2.75 2.93
C SER A 271 -3.78 -3.19 3.51
N ASN A 272 -4.73 -2.26 3.67
CA ASN A 272 -6.05 -2.50 4.24
C ASN A 272 -7.12 -2.92 3.21
N ASN A 273 -6.71 -3.03 1.93
CA ASN A 273 -7.64 -3.31 0.85
C ASN A 273 -8.41 -4.62 1.07
N LEU A 274 -9.71 -4.62 0.78
CA LEU A 274 -10.63 -5.73 1.11
C LEU A 274 -10.44 -6.25 2.54
N ARG A 275 -10.44 -5.33 3.50
CA ARG A 275 -10.26 -5.64 4.93
C ARG A 275 -8.91 -6.34 5.21
N GLY A 276 -7.85 -5.95 4.51
CA GLY A 276 -6.50 -6.52 4.67
C GLY A 276 -6.31 -7.94 4.14
N ILE A 277 -7.37 -8.57 3.58
CA ILE A 277 -7.28 -9.92 2.99
C ILE A 277 -6.51 -9.87 1.66
N VAL A 278 -6.75 -8.84 0.86
CA VAL A 278 -6.17 -8.69 -0.48
C VAL A 278 -5.40 -7.36 -0.55
N PRO A 279 -4.19 -7.29 0.02
CA PRO A 279 -3.39 -6.08 -0.05
C PRO A 279 -3.13 -5.69 -1.50
N SER A 280 -3.20 -4.39 -1.79
CA SER A 280 -2.93 -3.87 -3.12
C SER A 280 -1.49 -4.13 -3.56
N ARG A 281 -1.27 -4.21 -4.85
CA ARG A 281 0.09 -4.27 -5.40
C ARG A 281 0.84 -2.96 -5.09
N PRO A 282 2.16 -2.98 -4.86
CA PRO A 282 2.94 -1.75 -4.83
C PRO A 282 2.76 -0.96 -6.13
N ASN A 283 2.83 0.36 -6.08
CA ASN A 283 2.76 1.21 -7.28
C ASN A 283 3.89 0.89 -8.28
N PRO A 284 3.81 1.34 -9.53
CA PRO A 284 4.78 0.99 -10.56
C PRO A 284 6.19 1.51 -10.23
N TRP A 285 6.32 2.70 -9.63
CA TRP A 285 7.64 3.20 -9.22
C TRP A 285 8.29 2.27 -8.19
N THR A 286 7.55 1.85 -7.17
CA THR A 286 8.04 0.93 -6.13
C THR A 286 8.47 -0.41 -6.73
N ARG A 287 7.72 -0.97 -7.68
CA ARG A 287 8.09 -2.22 -8.35
C ARG A 287 9.33 -2.09 -9.25
N ILE A 288 9.50 -0.94 -9.91
CA ILE A 288 10.71 -0.61 -10.69
C ILE A 288 11.90 -0.41 -9.75
N TYR A 289 11.72 0.35 -8.66
CA TYR A 289 12.72 0.57 -7.63
C TYR A 289 13.23 -0.74 -7.02
N ALA A 290 12.32 -1.66 -6.70
CA ALA A 290 12.66 -3.00 -6.21
C ALA A 290 13.32 -3.92 -7.27
N GLY A 291 13.36 -3.50 -8.54
CA GLY A 291 13.90 -4.29 -9.65
C GLY A 291 13.00 -5.46 -10.08
N TRP A 292 11.70 -5.40 -9.73
CA TRP A 292 10.73 -6.43 -10.10
C TRP A 292 10.18 -6.26 -11.51
N GLU A 293 10.07 -5.03 -11.98
CA GLU A 293 9.57 -4.66 -13.30
C GLU A 293 10.43 -3.60 -13.97
N LYS A 294 10.23 -3.41 -15.28
CA LYS A 294 10.87 -2.38 -16.08
C LYS A 294 9.82 -1.64 -16.91
N PRO A 295 9.87 -0.31 -16.98
CA PRO A 295 8.97 0.44 -17.84
C PRO A 295 9.40 0.37 -19.30
N THR A 296 8.42 0.54 -20.19
CA THR A 296 8.66 0.87 -21.59
C THR A 296 8.61 2.38 -21.73
N VAL A 297 9.72 3.01 -22.11
CA VAL A 297 9.79 4.46 -22.33
C VAL A 297 9.28 4.78 -23.72
N ILE A 298 8.30 5.68 -23.80
CA ILE A 298 7.78 6.21 -25.07
C ILE A 298 8.27 7.64 -25.23
N GLU A 299 8.97 7.91 -26.30
CA GLU A 299 9.56 9.23 -26.61
C GLU A 299 8.95 9.90 -27.85
N GLN A 300 8.06 9.21 -28.54
CA GLN A 300 7.40 9.71 -29.75
C GLN A 300 5.92 9.39 -29.71
N SER A 301 5.12 10.22 -30.37
CA SER A 301 3.67 10.00 -30.48
C SER A 301 3.38 8.61 -31.05
N GLN A 302 2.46 7.90 -30.38
CA GLN A 302 2.07 6.54 -30.72
C GLN A 302 0.57 6.37 -30.49
N ASN A 303 -0.12 5.84 -31.48
CA ASN A 303 -1.52 5.50 -31.39
C ASN A 303 -1.70 4.04 -30.98
N ASP A 304 -2.87 3.73 -30.41
CA ASP A 304 -3.30 2.37 -30.11
C ASP A 304 -2.27 1.60 -29.25
N ILE A 305 -1.87 2.17 -28.13
CA ILE A 305 -1.07 1.49 -27.11
C ILE A 305 -2.01 0.59 -26.33
N PHE A 306 -1.62 -0.68 -26.17
CA PHE A 306 -2.36 -1.66 -25.39
C PHE A 306 -1.58 -1.99 -24.12
N LEU A 307 -2.23 -1.93 -22.97
CA LEU A 307 -1.60 -2.15 -21.66
C LEU A 307 -2.43 -3.17 -20.86
N ALA A 308 -1.89 -4.38 -20.74
CA ALA A 308 -2.56 -5.46 -20.03
C ALA A 308 -2.39 -5.33 -18.53
N SER A 309 -3.46 -5.60 -17.77
CA SER A 309 -3.40 -5.73 -16.30
C SER A 309 -2.69 -7.02 -15.89
N ASN A 310 -2.22 -7.10 -14.64
CA ASN A 310 -1.62 -8.30 -14.04
C ASN A 310 -0.54 -9.00 -14.89
N THR A 311 0.13 -8.26 -15.75
CA THR A 311 1.16 -8.76 -16.65
C THR A 311 2.47 -8.03 -16.38
N LYS A 312 3.57 -8.78 -16.35
CA LYS A 312 4.90 -8.22 -16.07
C LYS A 312 5.33 -7.23 -17.15
N ASP A 313 6.06 -6.18 -16.72
CA ASP A 313 6.63 -5.14 -17.58
C ASP A 313 5.59 -4.41 -18.46
N GLN A 314 4.34 -4.34 -17.97
CA GLN A 314 3.24 -3.55 -18.57
C GLN A 314 3.13 -2.19 -17.86
N ILE A 315 4.21 -1.42 -17.93
CA ILE A 315 4.31 -0.05 -17.41
C ILE A 315 4.83 0.84 -18.52
N ILE A 316 4.14 1.95 -18.81
CA ILE A 316 4.60 2.96 -19.76
C ILE A 316 5.20 4.13 -18.99
N GLN A 317 6.36 4.61 -19.45
CA GLN A 317 6.99 5.83 -18.92
C GLN A 317 6.98 6.93 -19.97
N LEU A 318 6.53 8.12 -19.58
CA LEU A 318 6.49 9.34 -20.40
C LEU A 318 7.31 10.42 -19.70
N ASN A 319 8.46 10.79 -20.25
CA ASN A 319 9.37 11.76 -19.62
C ASN A 319 8.89 13.20 -19.83
N ILE A 320 8.66 13.94 -18.74
CA ILE A 320 8.37 15.38 -18.75
C ILE A 320 9.70 16.15 -18.92
N ASN A 321 10.68 15.79 -18.09
CA ASN A 321 12.02 16.39 -18.10
C ASN A 321 13.05 15.36 -17.57
N SER A 322 14.24 15.79 -17.17
CA SER A 322 15.29 14.88 -16.68
C SER A 322 15.01 14.24 -15.33
N SER A 323 14.05 14.72 -14.56
CA SER A 323 13.74 14.27 -13.19
C SER A 323 12.26 14.00 -12.95
N GLU A 324 11.38 14.47 -13.83
CA GLU A 324 9.95 14.24 -13.72
C GLU A 324 9.42 13.41 -14.90
N TYR A 325 8.53 12.49 -14.62
CA TYR A 325 7.90 11.64 -15.63
C TYR A 325 6.57 11.06 -15.13
N PHE A 326 5.74 10.63 -16.07
CA PHE A 326 4.55 9.84 -15.77
C PHE A 326 4.84 8.35 -15.92
N LEU A 327 4.29 7.56 -14.99
CA LEU A 327 4.15 6.11 -15.15
C LEU A 327 2.68 5.78 -15.33
N ILE A 328 2.37 4.95 -16.33
CA ILE A 328 1.00 4.51 -16.62
C ILE A 328 0.94 3.00 -16.49
N GLU A 329 0.00 2.51 -15.72
CA GLU A 329 -0.33 1.09 -15.60
C GLU A 329 -1.83 0.86 -15.77
N ASN A 330 -2.23 -0.34 -16.17
CA ASN A 330 -3.63 -0.77 -16.15
C ASN A 330 -3.87 -1.71 -14.98
N ARG A 331 -4.91 -1.45 -14.20
CA ARG A 331 -5.37 -2.31 -13.10
C ARG A 331 -6.77 -2.83 -13.41
N SER A 332 -7.02 -4.10 -13.12
CA SER A 332 -8.34 -4.69 -13.32
C SER A 332 -8.80 -5.42 -12.07
N ASN A 333 -9.96 -5.02 -11.55
CA ASN A 333 -10.60 -5.66 -10.40
C ASN A 333 -11.47 -6.86 -10.81
N TRP A 334 -11.41 -7.27 -12.05
CA TRP A 334 -12.22 -8.39 -12.54
C TRP A 334 -11.64 -9.73 -12.07
N PHE A 335 -12.49 -10.56 -11.51
CA PHE A 335 -12.19 -11.97 -11.20
C PHE A 335 -12.78 -12.94 -12.24
N ARG A 336 -13.64 -12.45 -13.10
CA ARG A 336 -14.15 -13.07 -14.32
C ARG A 336 -14.32 -11.98 -15.37
N ASP A 337 -14.41 -12.36 -16.61
CA ASP A 337 -14.59 -11.44 -17.73
C ASP A 337 -15.72 -10.44 -17.45
N ASN A 338 -15.37 -9.18 -17.38
CA ASN A 338 -16.25 -8.04 -17.06
C ASN A 338 -17.04 -8.15 -15.74
N VAL A 339 -16.51 -8.87 -14.74
CA VAL A 339 -17.16 -9.05 -13.44
C VAL A 339 -16.20 -8.76 -12.30
N GLY A 340 -16.43 -7.63 -11.62
CA GLY A 340 -15.80 -7.27 -10.35
C GLY A 340 -16.69 -7.55 -9.14
N ILE A 341 -16.19 -7.23 -7.94
CA ILE A 341 -16.90 -7.46 -6.69
C ILE A 341 -18.24 -6.71 -6.65
N ASP A 342 -18.23 -5.42 -6.98
CA ASP A 342 -19.42 -4.57 -6.87
C ASP A 342 -20.49 -4.96 -7.89
N SER A 343 -20.12 -5.30 -9.12
CA SER A 343 -21.07 -5.82 -10.10
C SER A 343 -21.70 -7.15 -9.64
N SER A 344 -20.93 -8.03 -8.98
CA SER A 344 -21.45 -9.26 -8.38
C SER A 344 -22.38 -8.98 -7.21
N ARG A 345 -22.04 -8.05 -6.32
CA ARG A 345 -22.89 -7.64 -5.20
C ARG A 345 -24.21 -7.04 -5.70
N PHE A 346 -24.14 -6.21 -6.73
CA PHE A 346 -25.33 -5.62 -7.34
C PHE A 346 -26.23 -6.68 -8.00
N ALA A 347 -25.66 -7.63 -8.74
CA ALA A 347 -26.40 -8.73 -9.33
C ALA A 347 -27.08 -9.62 -8.28
N TYR A 348 -26.42 -9.87 -7.15
CA TYR A 348 -27.00 -10.58 -6.01
C TYR A 348 -28.17 -9.78 -5.41
N TYR A 349 -27.97 -8.47 -5.19
CA TYR A 349 -29.03 -7.58 -4.68
C TYR A 349 -30.27 -7.58 -5.58
N GLN A 350 -30.10 -7.53 -6.89
CA GLN A 350 -31.23 -7.61 -7.84
C GLN A 350 -32.05 -8.90 -7.72
N GLN A 351 -31.41 -10.02 -7.33
CA GLN A 351 -32.06 -11.32 -7.19
C GLN A 351 -32.71 -11.53 -5.81
N LYS A 352 -32.05 -11.05 -4.75
CA LYS A 352 -32.38 -11.37 -3.35
C LYS A 352 -32.91 -10.17 -2.55
N ASN A 353 -32.81 -8.96 -3.08
CA ASN A 353 -33.14 -7.70 -2.41
C ASN A 353 -32.39 -7.49 -1.08
N ILE A 354 -31.19 -8.09 -0.98
CA ILE A 354 -30.28 -7.97 0.14
C ILE A 354 -28.88 -7.73 -0.45
N TYR A 355 -28.17 -6.73 0.08
CA TYR A 355 -26.78 -6.49 -0.33
C TYR A 355 -25.85 -7.47 0.41
N PRO A 356 -25.13 -8.35 -0.30
CA PRO A 356 -24.27 -9.33 0.36
C PRO A 356 -23.05 -8.67 0.98
N ASP A 357 -22.52 -9.27 2.04
CA ASP A 357 -21.20 -8.91 2.55
C ASP A 357 -20.11 -9.18 1.49
N VAL A 358 -19.03 -8.41 1.53
CA VAL A 358 -17.91 -8.59 0.59
C VAL A 358 -17.29 -10.00 0.70
N LEU A 359 -17.19 -10.54 1.91
CA LEU A 359 -16.68 -11.89 2.13
C LEU A 359 -17.52 -12.97 1.46
N GLU A 360 -18.83 -12.78 1.43
CA GLU A 360 -19.75 -13.70 0.73
C GLU A 360 -19.42 -13.78 -0.77
N ILE A 361 -19.11 -12.63 -1.36
CA ILE A 361 -18.69 -12.59 -2.77
C ILE A 361 -17.30 -13.19 -2.95
N LEU A 362 -16.36 -12.91 -2.08
CA LEU A 362 -15.01 -13.47 -2.16
C LEU A 362 -15.02 -15.00 -2.06
N ILE A 363 -15.81 -15.56 -1.16
CA ILE A 363 -15.91 -17.00 -0.96
C ILE A 363 -16.75 -17.65 -2.07
N ASP A 364 -17.97 -17.17 -2.27
CA ASP A 364 -18.96 -17.86 -3.10
C ASP A 364 -18.82 -17.57 -4.60
N SER A 365 -18.41 -16.35 -4.97
CA SER A 365 -18.33 -15.93 -6.37
C SER A 365 -16.91 -15.95 -6.93
N VAL A 366 -15.94 -15.48 -6.15
CA VAL A 366 -14.51 -15.49 -6.52
C VAL A 366 -13.91 -16.88 -6.28
N GLY A 367 -14.44 -17.62 -5.32
CA GLY A 367 -13.97 -18.95 -4.97
C GLY A 367 -12.71 -18.95 -4.10
N MET A 368 -12.44 -17.86 -3.39
CA MET A 368 -11.37 -17.79 -2.41
C MET A 368 -11.65 -18.76 -1.26
N LYS A 369 -10.59 -19.38 -0.76
CA LYS A 369 -10.70 -20.35 0.34
C LYS A 369 -9.75 -20.00 1.46
N GLN A 370 -10.27 -20.10 2.67
CA GLN A 370 -9.43 -20.15 3.85
C GLN A 370 -8.76 -21.54 3.93
N ASP A 371 -7.56 -21.58 4.45
CA ASP A 371 -6.91 -22.83 4.80
C ASP A 371 -7.52 -23.43 6.09
N LYS A 372 -6.95 -24.53 6.56
CA LYS A 372 -7.45 -25.20 7.79
C LYS A 372 -7.32 -24.35 9.07
N ASN A 373 -6.54 -23.27 9.04
CA ASN A 373 -6.33 -22.33 10.15
C ASN A 373 -7.12 -21.02 9.94
N GLY A 374 -8.00 -20.97 8.94
CA GLY A 374 -8.88 -19.83 8.67
C GLY A 374 -8.24 -18.67 7.91
N VAL A 375 -7.03 -18.82 7.40
CA VAL A 375 -6.28 -17.79 6.68
C VAL A 375 -6.50 -17.90 5.18
N PHE A 376 -6.73 -16.78 4.48
CA PHE A 376 -6.81 -16.74 3.03
C PHE A 376 -5.41 -16.80 2.40
N THR A 377 -4.98 -17.98 2.01
CA THR A 377 -3.62 -18.19 1.46
C THR A 377 -3.55 -18.18 -0.06
N SER A 378 -4.67 -18.18 -0.76
CA SER A 378 -4.72 -18.23 -2.24
C SER A 378 -5.63 -17.14 -2.79
N ILE A 379 -5.01 -16.11 -3.35
CA ILE A 379 -5.68 -14.96 -3.95
C ILE A 379 -5.43 -15.00 -5.46
N PRO A 380 -6.48 -15.05 -6.29
CA PRO A 380 -6.33 -15.17 -7.75
C PRO A 380 -5.80 -13.89 -8.40
N ASN A 381 -6.13 -12.72 -7.84
CA ASN A 381 -5.76 -11.42 -8.36
C ASN A 381 -5.71 -10.40 -7.21
N TYR A 382 -4.57 -9.78 -6.98
CA TYR A 382 -4.41 -8.77 -5.92
C TYR A 382 -4.95 -7.38 -6.30
N ASP A 383 -5.44 -7.20 -7.52
CA ASP A 383 -6.19 -6.00 -7.91
C ASP A 383 -7.71 -6.15 -7.73
N ILE A 384 -8.18 -7.31 -7.28
CA ILE A 384 -9.62 -7.59 -7.12
C ILE A 384 -10.32 -6.62 -6.16
N GLY A 385 -9.57 -6.01 -5.27
CA GLY A 385 -10.05 -4.99 -4.33
C GLY A 385 -9.97 -3.57 -4.86
N MET A 386 -9.48 -3.34 -6.08
CA MET A 386 -9.51 -2.01 -6.67
C MET A 386 -10.96 -1.53 -6.85
N PRO A 387 -11.22 -0.24 -6.69
CA PRO A 387 -12.59 0.29 -6.76
C PRO A 387 -13.18 0.22 -8.17
N SER A 388 -12.34 0.12 -9.21
CA SER A 388 -12.72 -0.07 -10.61
C SER A 388 -11.63 -0.80 -11.37
N SER A 389 -11.84 -0.99 -12.68
CA SER A 389 -10.80 -1.31 -13.65
C SER A 389 -10.49 -0.06 -14.46
N GLY A 390 -9.23 0.17 -14.82
CA GLY A 390 -8.82 1.35 -15.58
C GLY A 390 -7.32 1.62 -15.46
N LEU A 391 -6.88 2.69 -16.13
CA LEU A 391 -5.52 3.16 -15.99
C LEU A 391 -5.33 3.89 -14.66
N LEU A 392 -4.12 3.81 -14.13
CA LEU A 392 -3.59 4.70 -13.11
C LEU A 392 -2.42 5.47 -13.74
N ILE A 393 -2.44 6.79 -13.61
CA ILE A 393 -1.39 7.69 -14.08
C ILE A 393 -0.70 8.25 -12.85
N TRP A 394 0.59 7.96 -12.73
CA TRP A 394 1.42 8.33 -11.60
C TRP A 394 2.40 9.42 -12.01
N HIS A 395 2.45 10.52 -11.29
CA HIS A 395 3.44 11.57 -11.45
C HIS A 395 4.63 11.30 -10.53
N ILE A 396 5.80 11.20 -11.08
CA ILE A 396 7.03 10.88 -10.37
C ILE A 396 7.99 12.06 -10.43
N ASP A 397 8.47 12.51 -9.27
CA ASP A 397 9.52 13.52 -9.15
C ASP A 397 10.75 12.94 -8.43
N GLU A 398 11.74 12.55 -9.21
CA GLU A 398 12.98 11.96 -8.71
C GLU A 398 13.82 12.93 -7.86
N ASN A 399 13.64 14.24 -8.01
CA ASN A 399 14.34 15.20 -7.15
C ASN A 399 13.78 15.18 -5.73
N ILE A 400 12.46 15.11 -5.59
CA ILE A 400 11.81 14.98 -4.28
C ILE A 400 12.19 13.62 -3.67
N ILE A 401 12.07 12.54 -4.43
CA ILE A 401 12.40 11.20 -3.97
C ILE A 401 13.83 11.12 -3.46
N LYS A 402 14.83 11.55 -4.24
CA LYS A 402 16.26 11.52 -3.87
C LYS A 402 16.55 12.28 -2.58
N ASN A 403 15.86 13.38 -2.35
CA ASN A 403 16.09 14.21 -1.17
C ASN A 403 15.38 13.67 0.08
N LYS A 404 14.33 12.85 -0.07
CA LYS A 404 13.44 12.45 1.02
C LYS A 404 13.43 10.95 1.33
N ILE A 405 13.91 10.09 0.43
CA ILE A 405 13.83 8.63 0.59
C ILE A 405 14.58 8.12 1.84
N SER A 406 15.72 8.72 2.17
CA SER A 406 16.52 8.31 3.34
C SER A 406 15.86 8.64 4.68
N SER A 407 14.92 9.57 4.71
CA SER A 407 14.11 9.94 5.87
C SER A 407 12.69 9.37 5.81
N PHE A 408 12.36 8.54 4.82
CA PHE A 408 11.02 7.97 4.59
C PHE A 408 9.90 9.00 4.35
N ASN A 409 10.25 10.23 3.93
CA ASN A 409 9.32 11.36 3.82
C ASN A 409 9.01 11.75 2.36
N ILE A 410 8.94 10.77 1.45
CA ILE A 410 8.76 11.01 0.00
C ILE A 410 7.49 11.82 -0.29
N ASN A 411 6.40 11.55 0.43
CA ASN A 411 5.09 12.15 0.24
C ASN A 411 4.63 13.01 1.43
N GLU A 412 5.56 13.55 2.22
CA GLU A 412 5.25 14.39 3.38
C GLU A 412 4.55 15.71 3.01
N ASP A 413 4.89 16.28 1.87
CA ASP A 413 4.24 17.50 1.37
C ASP A 413 3.12 17.12 0.40
N ARG A 414 1.86 17.30 0.85
CA ARG A 414 0.66 16.99 0.05
C ARG A 414 0.55 17.76 -1.25
N ALA A 415 1.13 18.97 -1.30
CA ALA A 415 1.11 19.80 -2.49
C ALA A 415 2.20 19.43 -3.50
N MET A 416 3.24 18.70 -3.05
CA MET A 416 4.38 18.33 -3.87
C MET A 416 4.93 16.96 -3.46
N ARG A 417 4.21 15.92 -3.81
CA ARG A 417 4.59 14.52 -3.55
C ARG A 417 5.70 14.07 -4.50
N GLY A 418 6.55 13.18 -4.04
CA GLY A 418 7.55 12.52 -4.91
C GLY A 418 6.94 11.46 -5.81
N ILE A 419 5.87 10.82 -5.32
CA ILE A 419 5.06 9.84 -6.04
C ILE A 419 3.60 10.23 -5.83
N ASP A 420 2.96 10.77 -6.84
CA ASP A 420 1.58 11.22 -6.78
C ASP A 420 0.69 10.44 -7.74
N LEU A 421 -0.59 10.30 -7.43
CA LEU A 421 -1.59 9.75 -8.33
C LEU A 421 -2.35 10.91 -8.96
N GLU A 422 -2.38 10.95 -10.27
CA GLU A 422 -3.21 11.89 -11.03
C GLU A 422 -4.66 11.39 -11.00
N GLU A 423 -5.44 11.87 -10.02
CA GLU A 423 -6.82 11.45 -9.76
C GLU A 423 -7.73 11.91 -10.90
N ALA A 424 -8.31 10.96 -11.64
CA ALA A 424 -9.04 11.24 -12.89
C ALA A 424 -10.25 12.19 -12.70
N ASP A 425 -10.87 12.19 -11.52
CA ASP A 425 -11.97 13.10 -11.21
C ASP A 425 -11.53 14.58 -11.03
N GLY A 426 -10.21 14.80 -10.93
CA GLY A 426 -9.61 16.14 -10.78
C GLY A 426 -9.68 16.70 -9.37
N ALA A 427 -10.15 15.94 -8.37
CA ALA A 427 -10.29 16.44 -7.01
C ALA A 427 -8.94 16.56 -6.29
N GLN A 428 -7.99 15.66 -6.57
CA GLN A 428 -6.69 15.57 -5.89
C GLN A 428 -6.88 15.59 -4.37
N ASP A 429 -7.80 14.74 -3.87
CA ASP A 429 -8.24 14.76 -2.48
C ASP A 429 -7.74 13.58 -1.63
N ILE A 430 -6.99 12.65 -2.21
CA ILE A 430 -6.30 11.59 -1.44
C ILE A 430 -5.41 12.23 -0.37
N GLY A 431 -5.68 11.87 0.89
CA GLY A 431 -4.99 12.43 2.06
C GLY A 431 -5.63 13.70 2.65
N TYR A 432 -6.71 14.21 2.06
CA TYR A 432 -7.48 15.32 2.60
C TYR A 432 -8.78 14.79 3.23
N ILE A 433 -8.85 14.73 4.55
CA ILE A 433 -10.05 14.28 5.26
C ILE A 433 -11.17 15.30 5.03
N SER A 434 -12.22 14.93 4.31
CA SER A 434 -13.37 15.80 4.06
C SER A 434 -14.41 15.75 5.18
N ASN A 435 -14.65 14.59 5.78
CA ASN A 435 -15.45 14.39 6.97
C ASN A 435 -15.27 12.99 7.59
N LEU A 436 -15.70 12.82 8.84
CA LEU A 436 -15.56 11.59 9.64
C LEU A 436 -16.39 10.38 9.13
N LEU A 437 -17.34 10.59 8.22
CA LEU A 437 -18.32 9.57 7.83
C LEU A 437 -18.19 9.12 6.37
N THR A 438 -17.60 9.94 5.53
CA THR A 438 -17.31 9.62 4.12
C THR A 438 -15.88 10.03 3.86
N ASP A 439 -15.01 9.06 3.68
CA ASP A 439 -13.59 9.30 3.47
C ASP A 439 -13.18 8.93 2.03
N PRO A 440 -13.30 9.88 1.09
CA PRO A 440 -12.68 9.73 -0.24
C PRO A 440 -11.16 9.86 -0.17
N SER A 441 -10.62 10.25 0.99
CA SER A 441 -9.18 10.48 1.17
C SER A 441 -8.33 9.21 1.05
N SER A 442 -8.93 8.04 1.05
CA SER A 442 -8.22 6.78 0.76
C SER A 442 -8.32 6.35 -0.71
N GLY A 443 -9.07 7.07 -1.53
CA GLY A 443 -9.25 6.78 -2.95
C GLY A 443 -10.51 5.99 -3.28
N TYR A 444 -11.07 6.20 -4.47
CA TYR A 444 -12.30 5.55 -4.95
C TYR A 444 -12.27 5.35 -6.49
N PHE A 445 -13.37 4.88 -7.07
CA PHE A 445 -13.43 4.58 -8.51
C PHE A 445 -13.23 5.81 -9.42
N GLY A 446 -13.61 7.00 -8.94
CA GLY A 446 -13.48 8.26 -9.68
C GLY A 446 -12.03 8.64 -9.99
N ASP A 447 -11.07 8.16 -9.20
CA ASP A 447 -9.64 8.45 -9.37
C ASP A 447 -9.01 7.67 -10.53
N MET A 448 -9.70 6.63 -11.02
CA MET A 448 -9.20 5.76 -12.09
C MET A 448 -9.62 6.27 -13.48
N TRP A 449 -8.74 6.09 -14.46
CA TRP A 449 -8.94 6.55 -15.84
C TRP A 449 -9.61 5.46 -16.69
N PHE A 450 -10.88 5.64 -17.02
CA PHE A 450 -11.67 4.79 -17.93
C PHE A 450 -12.82 5.60 -18.54
N LEU A 451 -13.22 5.25 -19.75
CA LEU A 451 -14.16 6.07 -20.58
C LEU A 451 -15.51 6.35 -19.91
N GLU A 452 -16.01 5.45 -19.08
CA GLU A 452 -17.29 5.58 -18.39
C GLU A 452 -17.22 6.37 -17.06
N ASN A 453 -16.05 6.92 -16.70
CA ASN A 453 -15.89 7.68 -15.46
C ASN A 453 -16.61 9.03 -15.55
N GLU A 454 -17.84 9.10 -15.03
CA GLU A 454 -18.66 10.32 -15.04
C GLU A 454 -18.06 11.45 -14.18
N GLU A 455 -17.28 11.14 -13.15
CA GLU A 455 -16.66 12.13 -12.28
C GLU A 455 -15.61 12.95 -13.06
N TYR A 456 -14.82 12.31 -13.92
CA TYR A 456 -13.92 12.99 -14.83
C TYR A 456 -14.66 14.01 -15.71
N PHE A 457 -15.79 13.63 -16.30
CA PHE A 457 -16.57 14.51 -17.19
C PHE A 457 -17.30 15.63 -16.44
N ARG A 458 -17.48 15.52 -15.13
CA ARG A 458 -17.99 16.64 -14.31
C ARG A 458 -16.92 17.72 -14.11
N SER A 459 -15.67 17.34 -13.95
CA SER A 459 -14.53 18.26 -13.76
C SER A 459 -14.01 18.81 -15.08
N ASN A 460 -14.17 18.06 -16.18
CA ASN A 460 -13.68 18.39 -17.50
C ASN A 460 -14.82 18.53 -18.49
N ASN A 461 -15.05 19.73 -19.01
CA ASN A 461 -16.10 19.99 -19.99
C ASN A 461 -15.66 19.59 -21.42
N ILE A 462 -15.29 18.33 -21.61
CA ILE A 462 -14.83 17.76 -22.89
C ILE A 462 -15.58 16.45 -23.17
N ASN A 463 -15.48 15.94 -24.41
CA ASN A 463 -16.25 14.78 -24.88
C ASN A 463 -15.43 13.50 -24.98
N SER A 464 -14.15 13.52 -24.60
CA SER A 464 -13.27 12.35 -24.64
C SER A 464 -12.43 12.28 -23.39
N MET A 465 -12.20 11.06 -22.88
CA MET A 465 -11.29 10.83 -21.76
C MET A 465 -9.85 11.07 -22.22
N SER A 466 -9.19 12.06 -21.60
CA SER A 466 -7.82 12.44 -21.94
C SER A 466 -7.10 13.08 -20.75
N PHE A 467 -5.79 12.96 -20.72
CA PHE A 467 -4.92 13.61 -19.75
C PHE A 467 -3.94 14.50 -20.53
N THR A 468 -4.10 15.81 -20.39
CA THR A 468 -3.38 16.82 -21.18
C THR A 468 -2.99 18.00 -20.31
N ALA A 469 -2.26 18.96 -20.86
CA ALA A 469 -1.92 20.20 -20.16
C ALA A 469 -3.15 21.07 -19.78
N PHE A 470 -4.35 20.73 -20.23
CA PHE A 470 -5.58 21.54 -20.09
C PHE A 470 -6.72 20.78 -19.42
N THR A 471 -6.48 19.59 -18.95
CA THR A 471 -7.46 18.81 -18.17
C THR A 471 -7.21 18.96 -16.68
N TYR A 472 -8.13 18.51 -15.87
CA TYR A 472 -8.01 18.32 -14.44
C TYR A 472 -8.13 16.83 -14.13
N PRO A 473 -7.05 16.20 -13.61
CA PRO A 473 -5.71 16.75 -13.45
C PRO A 473 -5.04 17.04 -14.81
N ASN A 474 -3.87 17.68 -14.79
CA ASN A 474 -3.19 18.08 -16.01
C ASN A 474 -1.78 17.48 -16.14
N SER A 475 -1.29 17.37 -17.37
CA SER A 475 0.02 16.75 -17.66
C SER A 475 1.21 17.71 -17.50
N ASN A 476 1.08 18.85 -16.82
CA ASN A 476 2.19 19.76 -16.60
C ASN A 476 3.16 19.19 -15.53
N SER A 477 4.38 19.76 -15.48
CA SER A 477 5.33 19.46 -14.41
C SER A 477 4.88 20.04 -13.07
N ASN A 478 5.49 19.62 -11.96
CA ASN A 478 5.29 20.20 -10.63
C ASN A 478 5.55 21.72 -10.59
N SER A 479 6.40 22.23 -11.47
CA SER A 479 6.63 23.68 -11.65
C SER A 479 5.58 24.37 -12.53
N ASN A 480 4.50 23.71 -12.92
CA ASN A 480 3.49 24.17 -13.86
C ASN A 480 4.04 24.52 -15.26
N SER A 481 5.13 23.92 -15.66
CA SER A 481 5.66 24.00 -17.02
C SER A 481 5.00 22.96 -17.89
N SER A 482 4.65 23.32 -19.15
CA SER A 482 4.05 22.37 -20.07
C SER A 482 4.98 21.18 -20.35
N SER A 483 4.47 19.98 -20.17
CA SER A 483 5.18 18.74 -20.56
C SER A 483 5.14 18.49 -22.06
N ASN A 484 4.17 19.09 -22.76
CA ASN A 484 3.82 18.77 -24.15
C ASN A 484 3.38 17.30 -24.36
N ILE A 485 2.93 16.64 -23.30
CA ILE A 485 2.44 15.27 -23.32
C ILE A 485 0.92 15.26 -23.26
N GLU A 486 0.32 14.43 -24.11
CA GLU A 486 -1.12 14.15 -24.08
C GLU A 486 -1.32 12.63 -24.08
N VAL A 487 -2.15 12.14 -23.17
CA VAL A 487 -2.68 10.77 -23.17
C VAL A 487 -4.13 10.87 -23.63
N LEU A 488 -4.45 10.25 -24.74
CA LEU A 488 -5.70 10.44 -25.48
C LEU A 488 -6.42 9.10 -25.69
N ASP A 489 -7.71 9.18 -26.01
CA ASP A 489 -8.52 8.03 -26.41
C ASP A 489 -8.49 6.87 -25.42
N ILE A 490 -8.49 7.20 -24.12
CA ILE A 490 -8.52 6.20 -23.06
C ILE A 490 -9.81 5.38 -23.18
N SER A 491 -9.64 4.06 -23.24
CA SER A 491 -10.73 3.10 -23.47
C SER A 491 -11.63 2.89 -22.25
N SER A 492 -12.73 2.18 -22.47
CA SER A 492 -13.56 1.59 -21.40
C SER A 492 -12.78 0.67 -20.50
N THR A 493 -13.35 0.38 -19.31
CA THR A 493 -12.81 -0.63 -18.38
C THR A 493 -12.55 -1.95 -19.09
N ASN A 494 -11.32 -2.48 -18.94
CA ASN A 494 -10.94 -3.77 -19.56
C ASN A 494 -9.69 -4.34 -18.87
N ASP A 495 -9.48 -5.66 -18.99
CA ASP A 495 -8.20 -6.29 -18.63
C ASP A 495 -7.03 -5.81 -19.47
N THR A 496 -7.30 -5.28 -20.66
CA THR A 496 -6.32 -4.60 -21.51
C THR A 496 -6.86 -3.22 -21.89
N ALA A 497 -6.32 -2.18 -21.29
CA ALA A 497 -6.66 -0.81 -21.63
C ALA A 497 -6.00 -0.40 -22.96
N ARG A 498 -6.67 0.47 -23.70
CA ARG A 498 -6.16 1.08 -24.93
C ARG A 498 -6.14 2.60 -24.78
N PHE A 499 -5.08 3.24 -25.22
CA PHE A 499 -4.94 4.70 -25.27
C PHE A 499 -3.92 5.11 -26.33
N SER A 500 -3.77 6.39 -26.56
CA SER A 500 -2.78 6.98 -27.46
C SER A 500 -1.93 7.99 -26.69
N VAL A 501 -0.69 8.18 -27.10
CA VAL A 501 0.21 9.20 -26.55
C VAL A 501 0.61 10.15 -27.67
N ASN A 502 0.48 11.44 -27.41
CA ASN A 502 0.92 12.50 -28.32
C ASN A 502 1.96 13.39 -27.65
N PHE A 503 3.03 13.73 -28.36
CA PHE A 503 4.04 14.70 -27.94
C PHE A 503 3.94 15.93 -28.82
N LEU A 504 3.59 17.07 -28.22
CA LEU A 504 3.46 18.34 -28.91
C LEU A 504 4.83 19.00 -29.05
N ASN A 505 5.24 19.32 -30.27
CA ASN A 505 6.53 19.97 -30.53
C ASN A 505 6.54 21.43 -30.09
N GLU A 506 5.43 22.15 -30.33
CA GLU A 506 5.28 23.57 -30.00
C GLU A 506 3.85 23.87 -29.57
N ILE A 507 3.68 24.85 -28.66
CA ILE A 507 2.36 25.35 -28.23
C ILE A 507 2.25 26.82 -28.60
N TYR A 508 1.29 27.13 -29.45
CA TYR A 508 0.93 28.50 -29.82
C TYR A 508 -0.24 28.99 -28.97
N ARG A 509 -0.11 30.18 -28.39
CA ARG A 509 -1.13 30.83 -27.57
C ARG A 509 -1.60 32.10 -28.18
N LEU A 510 -2.86 32.17 -28.61
CA LEU A 510 -3.51 33.42 -29.01
C LEU A 510 -4.03 34.13 -27.77
N LYS A 511 -3.63 35.36 -27.56
CA LYS A 511 -4.04 36.19 -26.43
C LYS A 511 -4.95 37.32 -26.90
N ASP A 512 -5.93 37.68 -26.08
CA ASP A 512 -6.76 38.87 -26.29
C ASP A 512 -5.98 40.18 -26.03
N LEU A 513 -6.63 41.32 -26.18
CA LEU A 513 -6.04 42.65 -25.92
C LEU A 513 -5.63 42.88 -24.48
N ASN A 514 -6.20 42.11 -23.53
CA ASN A 514 -5.89 42.15 -22.11
C ASN A 514 -4.80 41.13 -21.75
N LYS A 515 -4.21 40.43 -22.71
CA LYS A 515 -3.22 39.37 -22.59
C LYS A 515 -3.76 38.04 -22.01
N ASN A 516 -5.10 37.87 -21.92
CA ASN A 516 -5.70 36.58 -21.58
C ASN A 516 -5.56 35.62 -22.76
N ILE A 517 -5.30 34.35 -22.44
CA ILE A 517 -5.22 33.33 -23.48
C ILE A 517 -6.62 32.98 -23.94
N VAL A 518 -6.87 33.12 -25.26
CA VAL A 518 -8.18 32.82 -25.86
C VAL A 518 -8.20 31.45 -26.50
N LEU A 519 -7.09 31.08 -27.14
CA LEU A 519 -6.94 29.79 -27.83
C LEU A 519 -5.52 29.28 -27.66
N GLN A 520 -5.39 27.97 -27.60
CA GLN A 520 -4.10 27.30 -27.55
C GLN A 520 -4.04 26.20 -28.61
N TYR A 521 -2.93 26.16 -29.33
CA TYR A 521 -2.66 25.18 -30.37
C TYR A 521 -1.29 24.57 -30.15
N GLY A 522 -1.17 23.24 -30.25
CA GLY A 522 0.09 22.56 -30.39
C GLY A 522 0.44 22.28 -31.84
N VAL A 523 1.66 21.93 -32.11
CA VAL A 523 2.11 21.41 -33.42
C VAL A 523 2.54 19.97 -33.18
N ASP A 524 1.90 19.02 -33.86
CA ASP A 524 2.26 17.60 -33.76
C ASP A 524 3.60 17.31 -34.50
N LYS A 525 4.07 16.07 -34.37
CA LYS A 525 5.32 15.61 -35.00
C LYS A 525 5.34 15.77 -36.55
N ASP A 526 4.17 15.85 -37.17
CA ASP A 526 4.00 15.98 -38.62
C ASP A 526 3.82 17.45 -39.05
N GLY A 527 3.87 18.40 -38.10
CA GLY A 527 3.74 19.83 -38.32
C GLY A 527 2.30 20.31 -38.42
N ASN A 528 1.29 19.52 -38.05
CA ASN A 528 -0.10 19.92 -38.06
C ASN A 528 -0.45 20.70 -36.78
N LEU A 529 -1.31 21.72 -36.91
CA LEU A 529 -1.86 22.40 -35.75
C LEU A 529 -2.93 21.55 -35.08
N VAL A 530 -2.73 21.29 -33.79
CA VAL A 530 -3.67 20.56 -32.93
C VAL A 530 -4.30 21.55 -31.95
N PHE A 531 -5.62 21.66 -31.94
CA PHE A 531 -6.33 22.50 -30.98
C PHE A 531 -6.20 21.90 -29.57
N ILE A 532 -5.76 22.69 -28.60
CA ILE A 532 -5.50 22.25 -27.25
C ILE A 532 -6.56 22.73 -26.27
N GLY A 533 -7.01 23.99 -26.40
CA GLY A 533 -8.03 24.52 -25.50
C GLY A 533 -8.37 26.00 -25.69
N THR A 534 -9.28 26.50 -24.86
CA THR A 534 -9.71 27.90 -24.82
C THR A 534 -9.61 28.48 -23.43
N GLY A 535 -9.15 29.73 -23.32
CA GLY A 535 -9.13 30.48 -22.04
C GLY A 535 -7.89 30.30 -21.18
N ASP A 536 -7.76 31.16 -20.16
CA ASP A 536 -6.68 31.12 -19.15
C ASP A 536 -7.03 30.23 -17.93
N SER A 537 -8.29 29.83 -17.86
CA SER A 537 -8.82 29.00 -16.78
C SER A 537 -9.07 27.59 -17.32
N LEU A 538 -8.04 26.85 -17.41
CA LEU A 538 -8.07 25.41 -17.60
C LEU A 538 -7.25 24.82 -16.50
#